data_13f61e1368c1e4bb1c8e9c854839ee4f
#
_entry.id   13f61e1368c1e4bb1c8e9c854839ee4f
#
_cell.length_a   1.000
_cell.length_b   1.000
_cell.length_c   1.000
_cell.angle_alpha   90.00
_cell.angle_beta   90.00
_cell.angle_gamma   90.00
#
_symmetry.space_group_name_H-M   'P 1'
#
loop_
_entity.id
_entity.type
_entity.pdbx_description
1 polymer ?
#
loop_
_entity_poly.entity_id
_entity_poly.type
_entity_poly.pdbx_seq_one_letter_code
_entity_poly.pdbx_strand_id
1 'polypeptide(L)'
;MQEDVEKKGISNSEIDEVMNMKHPEKWRDTEDPYSLPYKNFSLLEVIGYPHAGNDVFQVKGIYNQQEVEAYIKVARQLGADIENEINTISAINCKLAPSIIDYDEEKKHFCVSLAKQGDRLSAIVGDNFNYVSLDYLYEYGQTLAKLHETGGTFPEVKDRRFFHIPEKQYFSELNIEFVYEYLISNQPQIINKCFCHGDFHYANILWQEKHISAILDFELSGWGNKEFDIAWALILRPGQKFMNTDKEILLFRDGYLSAGNCNWDYVKYYMVLIYSYFYRIGKEDAAYQSYIKDVFINYCKK
;
A
#
# COMPACT_ATOMS: atom_id res chain seq x y z
N MET A 1 34.07 -11.81 7.52
CA MET A 1 32.62 -11.89 7.20
C MET A 1 32.17 -10.79 6.23
N GLN A 2 32.52 -9.51 6.42
CA GLN A 2 32.27 -8.43 5.45
C GLN A 2 32.94 -8.66 4.09
N GLU A 3 34.20 -9.07 4.07
CA GLU A 3 34.94 -9.33 2.82
C GLU A 3 34.36 -10.49 1.98
N ASP A 4 33.75 -11.49 2.61
CA ASP A 4 33.14 -12.63 1.90
C ASP A 4 31.73 -12.29 1.37
N VAL A 5 31.05 -11.31 1.98
CA VAL A 5 29.73 -10.84 1.56
C VAL A 5 29.85 -9.91 0.35
N GLU A 6 30.85 -9.00 0.36
CA GLU A 6 31.14 -8.13 -0.79
C GLU A 6 31.49 -8.93 -2.06
N LYS A 7 32.19 -10.06 -1.92
CA LYS A 7 32.51 -10.96 -3.04
C LYS A 7 31.31 -11.66 -3.66
N LYS A 8 30.14 -11.67 -2.96
CA LYS A 8 28.89 -12.27 -3.46
C LYS A 8 27.92 -11.26 -4.08
N GLY A 9 28.28 -9.98 -4.13
CA GLY A 9 27.45 -8.92 -4.73
C GLY A 9 26.19 -8.58 -3.96
N ILE A 10 26.14 -8.87 -2.65
CA ILE A 10 25.02 -8.50 -1.76
C ILE A 10 25.09 -6.99 -1.47
N SER A 11 23.96 -6.30 -1.56
CA SER A 11 23.88 -4.86 -1.29
C SER A 11 24.10 -4.53 0.19
N ASN A 12 24.53 -3.30 0.50
CA ASN A 12 24.68 -2.87 1.88
C ASN A 12 23.37 -2.95 2.66
N SER A 13 22.22 -2.72 2.01
CA SER A 13 20.90 -2.86 2.63
C SER A 13 20.57 -4.31 3.01
N GLU A 14 20.96 -5.28 2.19
CA GLU A 14 20.79 -6.71 2.51
C GLU A 14 21.73 -7.16 3.62
N ILE A 15 22.95 -6.60 3.67
CA ILE A 15 23.89 -6.85 4.79
C ILE A 15 23.30 -6.30 6.09
N ASP A 16 22.77 -5.08 6.07
CA ASP A 16 22.17 -4.45 7.25
C ASP A 16 20.92 -5.23 7.71
N GLU A 17 20.10 -5.74 6.78
CA GLU A 17 18.95 -6.57 7.09
C GLU A 17 19.36 -7.90 7.75
N VAL A 18 20.32 -8.61 7.18
CA VAL A 18 20.85 -9.86 7.76
C VAL A 18 21.50 -9.62 9.12
N MET A 19 22.22 -8.53 9.30
CA MET A 19 22.83 -8.15 10.57
C MET A 19 21.79 -7.80 11.62
N ASN A 20 20.71 -7.09 11.23
CA ASN A 20 19.60 -6.77 12.12
C ASN A 20 18.85 -8.01 12.60
N MET A 21 18.63 -9.01 11.74
CA MET A 21 18.03 -10.29 12.15
C MET A 21 18.86 -11.04 13.21
N LYS A 22 20.20 -10.93 13.15
CA LYS A 22 21.11 -11.58 14.11
C LYS A 22 21.32 -10.78 15.40
N HIS A 23 20.96 -9.50 15.39
CA HIS A 23 21.20 -8.56 16.49
C HIS A 23 19.94 -7.77 16.78
N PRO A 24 18.94 -8.38 17.47
CA PRO A 24 17.64 -7.75 17.76
C PRO A 24 17.76 -6.38 18.43
N GLU A 25 18.78 -6.16 19.23
CA GLU A 25 19.07 -4.88 19.90
C GLU A 25 19.35 -3.72 18.93
N LYS A 26 19.57 -4.01 17.66
CA LYS A 26 19.75 -3.00 16.59
C LYS A 26 18.48 -2.75 15.77
N TRP A 27 17.37 -3.39 16.12
CA TRP A 27 16.09 -3.16 15.45
C TRP A 27 15.54 -1.79 15.84
N ARG A 28 15.92 -0.77 15.15
CA ARG A 28 15.35 0.58 15.01
C ARG A 28 14.58 1.14 16.24
N ASP A 29 15.02 0.96 17.46
CA ASP A 29 14.34 1.39 18.70
C ASP A 29 12.90 0.84 18.87
N THR A 30 12.57 -0.26 18.22
CA THR A 30 11.30 -0.98 18.43
C THR A 30 11.35 -1.85 19.69
N GLU A 31 10.18 -2.29 20.15
CA GLU A 31 10.12 -3.33 21.16
C GLU A 31 10.67 -4.64 20.61
N ASP A 32 11.43 -5.36 21.44
CA ASP A 32 11.91 -6.69 21.10
C ASP A 32 10.69 -7.62 20.92
N PRO A 33 10.48 -8.21 19.72
CA PRO A 33 9.36 -9.09 19.49
C PRO A 33 9.29 -10.29 20.43
N TYR A 34 10.41 -10.73 21.01
CA TYR A 34 10.42 -11.79 22.03
C TYR A 34 9.85 -11.33 23.38
N SER A 35 9.74 -10.04 23.63
CA SER A 35 9.20 -9.46 24.87
C SER A 35 7.71 -9.10 24.80
N LEU A 36 7.08 -9.22 23.63
CA LEU A 36 5.68 -8.87 23.44
C LEU A 36 4.75 -9.84 24.21
N PRO A 37 3.66 -9.33 24.82
CA PRO A 37 2.77 -10.13 25.67
C PRO A 37 1.76 -10.93 24.85
N TYR A 38 2.24 -11.93 24.10
CA TYR A 38 1.40 -12.84 23.35
C TYR A 38 0.48 -13.66 24.26
N LYS A 39 -0.75 -13.90 23.77
CA LYS A 39 -1.75 -14.74 24.46
C LYS A 39 -1.99 -16.08 23.77
N ASN A 40 -2.16 -16.03 22.45
CA ASN A 40 -2.52 -17.19 21.63
C ASN A 40 -1.36 -17.67 20.73
N PHE A 41 -0.30 -16.87 20.63
CA PHE A 41 0.85 -17.16 19.80
C PHE A 41 2.11 -17.29 20.65
N SER A 42 3.01 -18.18 20.28
CA SER A 42 4.33 -18.32 20.93
C SER A 42 5.40 -18.16 19.86
N LEU A 43 6.17 -17.08 19.96
CA LEU A 43 7.26 -16.80 19.02
C LEU A 43 8.40 -17.79 19.23
N LEU A 44 8.86 -18.44 18.15
CA LEU A 44 10.02 -19.31 18.13
C LEU A 44 11.25 -18.62 17.53
N GLU A 45 11.10 -18.00 16.36
CA GLU A 45 12.21 -17.44 15.59
C GLU A 45 11.75 -16.24 14.76
N VAL A 46 12.56 -15.19 14.74
CA VAL A 46 12.44 -14.09 13.76
C VAL A 46 13.27 -14.45 12.54
N ILE A 47 12.63 -14.57 11.37
CA ILE A 47 13.25 -14.98 10.11
C ILE A 47 13.40 -13.84 9.10
N GLY A 48 12.76 -12.69 9.35
CA GLY A 48 12.84 -11.50 8.49
C GLY A 48 12.35 -10.24 9.18
N TYR A 49 12.76 -9.08 8.63
CA TYR A 49 12.33 -7.76 9.10
C TYR A 49 11.95 -6.86 7.91
N PRO A 50 10.86 -7.20 7.19
CA PRO A 50 10.42 -6.45 5.99
C PRO A 50 9.67 -5.16 6.36
N HIS A 51 10.26 -4.32 7.18
CA HIS A 51 9.65 -3.07 7.65
C HIS A 51 9.43 -2.05 6.52
N ALA A 52 8.32 -1.32 6.60
CA ALA A 52 8.00 -0.21 5.68
C ALA A 52 7.14 0.85 6.38
N GLY A 53 7.66 1.44 7.45
CA GLY A 53 6.93 2.40 8.27
C GLY A 53 6.75 1.88 9.68
N ASN A 54 5.76 1.03 9.94
CA ASN A 54 5.67 0.23 11.16
C ASN A 54 6.75 -0.84 11.18
N ASP A 55 7.10 -1.34 12.35
CA ASP A 55 8.00 -2.48 12.44
C ASP A 55 7.23 -3.76 12.10
N VAL A 56 7.74 -4.52 11.15
CA VAL A 56 7.13 -5.77 10.68
C VAL A 56 8.17 -6.86 10.74
N PHE A 57 7.89 -7.91 11.51
CA PHE A 57 8.76 -9.08 11.66
C PHE A 57 8.11 -10.27 10.98
N GLN A 58 8.84 -10.92 10.09
CA GLN A 58 8.49 -12.25 9.61
C GLN A 58 9.00 -13.28 10.59
N VAL A 59 8.15 -14.18 11.04
CA VAL A 59 8.45 -15.06 12.16
C VAL A 59 7.95 -16.49 11.95
N LYS A 60 8.56 -17.42 12.70
CA LYS A 60 7.98 -18.72 12.99
C LYS A 60 7.52 -18.79 14.42
N GLY A 61 6.42 -19.44 14.67
CA GLY A 61 5.87 -19.61 16.00
C GLY A 61 4.85 -20.73 16.10
N ILE A 62 4.29 -20.90 17.30
CA ILE A 62 3.25 -21.89 17.57
C ILE A 62 1.90 -21.19 17.72
N TYR A 63 0.93 -21.65 16.96
CA TYR A 63 -0.48 -21.26 17.08
C TYR A 63 -1.35 -22.52 16.99
N ASN A 64 -2.30 -22.70 17.93
CA ASN A 64 -3.14 -23.89 18.02
C ASN A 64 -2.34 -25.21 17.97
N GLN A 65 -1.22 -25.28 18.67
CA GLN A 65 -0.32 -26.43 18.74
C GLN A 65 0.37 -26.81 17.41
N GLN A 66 0.34 -25.93 16.42
CA GLN A 66 0.99 -26.11 15.14
C GLN A 66 2.04 -25.03 14.91
N GLU A 67 3.16 -25.41 14.29
CA GLU A 67 4.13 -24.44 13.80
C GLU A 67 3.56 -23.71 12.59
N VAL A 68 3.63 -22.38 12.63
CA VAL A 68 3.12 -21.50 11.58
C VAL A 68 4.13 -20.42 11.25
N GLU A 69 4.09 -19.94 10.01
CA GLU A 69 4.70 -18.67 9.63
C GLU A 69 3.68 -17.54 9.83
N ALA A 70 4.16 -16.44 10.39
CA ALA A 70 3.33 -15.29 10.74
C ALA A 70 4.11 -13.98 10.53
N TYR A 71 3.38 -12.88 10.57
CA TYR A 71 3.94 -11.54 10.64
C TYR A 71 3.48 -10.85 11.91
N ILE A 72 4.43 -10.26 12.64
CA ILE A 72 4.17 -9.39 13.78
C ILE A 72 4.33 -7.96 13.29
N LYS A 73 3.27 -7.16 13.40
CA LYS A 73 3.29 -5.72 13.09
C LYS A 73 3.22 -4.94 14.40
N VAL A 74 4.19 -4.06 14.63
CA VAL A 74 4.28 -3.24 15.84
C VAL A 74 4.18 -1.77 15.43
N ALA A 75 3.32 -1.01 16.11
CA ALA A 75 3.14 0.40 15.89
C ALA A 75 4.43 1.17 16.19
N ARG A 76 4.93 1.89 15.21
CA ARG A 76 6.14 2.72 15.34
C ARG A 76 5.92 4.16 14.92
N GLN A 77 5.20 4.35 13.82
CA GLN A 77 4.96 5.69 13.30
C GLN A 77 3.96 6.45 14.16
N LEU A 78 4.19 7.74 14.29
CA LEU A 78 3.16 8.63 14.79
C LEU A 78 1.96 8.60 13.82
N GLY A 79 0.84 8.06 14.27
CA GLY A 79 -0.36 7.88 13.46
C GLY A 79 -0.58 6.46 12.94
N ALA A 80 0.28 5.48 13.28
CA ALA A 80 -0.01 4.06 13.10
C ALA A 80 -1.36 3.69 13.72
N ASP A 81 -2.13 2.85 13.06
CA ASP A 81 -3.48 2.47 13.49
C ASP A 81 -3.67 0.94 13.46
N ILE A 82 -2.89 0.26 14.30
CA ILE A 82 -3.00 -1.20 14.45
C ILE A 82 -4.41 -1.60 14.92
N GLU A 83 -5.06 -0.75 15.75
CA GLU A 83 -6.44 -1.00 16.17
C GLU A 83 -7.41 -1.03 14.98
N ASN A 84 -7.29 -0.06 14.06
CA ASN A 84 -8.11 -0.05 12.86
C ASN A 84 -7.88 -1.29 11.98
N GLU A 85 -6.62 -1.72 11.83
CA GLU A 85 -6.28 -2.94 11.08
C GLU A 85 -6.93 -4.18 11.69
N ILE A 86 -6.79 -4.37 13.02
CA ILE A 86 -7.40 -5.49 13.76
C ILE A 86 -8.92 -5.49 13.59
N ASN A 87 -9.56 -4.35 13.82
CA ASN A 87 -11.01 -4.21 13.78
C ASN A 87 -11.54 -4.44 12.36
N THR A 88 -10.86 -3.87 11.35
CA THR A 88 -11.26 -4.04 9.95
C THR A 88 -11.12 -5.48 9.51
N ILE A 89 -9.98 -6.13 9.72
CA ILE A 89 -9.75 -7.53 9.33
C ILE A 89 -10.75 -8.45 10.05
N SER A 90 -11.09 -8.15 11.29
CA SER A 90 -12.07 -8.94 12.06
C SER A 90 -13.52 -8.76 11.56
N ALA A 91 -13.85 -7.59 11.02
CA ALA A 91 -15.19 -7.26 10.55
C ALA A 91 -15.41 -7.59 9.07
N ILE A 92 -14.35 -7.56 8.25
CA ILE A 92 -14.45 -7.77 6.81
C ILE A 92 -14.55 -9.25 6.48
N ASN A 93 -15.57 -9.64 5.72
CA ASN A 93 -15.66 -11.01 5.21
C ASN A 93 -14.87 -11.16 3.90
N CYS A 94 -13.57 -10.96 3.98
CA CYS A 94 -12.67 -11.04 2.83
C CYS A 94 -11.64 -12.17 3.00
N LYS A 95 -11.76 -13.22 2.19
CA LYS A 95 -10.83 -14.36 2.23
C LYS A 95 -9.39 -13.98 1.85
N LEU A 96 -9.22 -12.87 1.15
CA LEU A 96 -7.90 -12.36 0.76
C LEU A 96 -7.20 -11.63 1.91
N ALA A 97 -7.94 -11.15 2.92
CA ALA A 97 -7.33 -10.54 4.10
C ALA A 97 -6.55 -11.58 4.92
N PRO A 98 -5.46 -11.18 5.61
CA PRO A 98 -4.78 -12.04 6.56
C PRO A 98 -5.70 -12.44 7.72
N SER A 99 -5.37 -13.52 8.42
CA SER A 99 -6.06 -13.88 9.65
C SER A 99 -5.27 -13.36 10.85
N ILE A 100 -5.83 -12.48 11.64
CA ILE A 100 -5.24 -12.06 12.92
C ILE A 100 -5.38 -13.22 13.90
N ILE A 101 -4.28 -13.64 14.52
CA ILE A 101 -4.21 -14.77 15.45
C ILE A 101 -3.87 -14.35 16.88
N ASP A 102 -3.26 -13.19 17.03
CA ASP A 102 -2.96 -12.58 18.32
C ASP A 102 -2.80 -11.06 18.21
N TYR A 103 -3.01 -10.33 19.30
CA TYR A 103 -2.79 -8.89 19.35
C TYR A 103 -2.78 -8.39 20.79
N ASP A 104 -2.23 -7.21 21.01
CA ASP A 104 -2.33 -6.52 22.29
C ASP A 104 -3.76 -6.03 22.54
N GLU A 105 -4.46 -6.66 23.47
CA GLU A 105 -5.86 -6.33 23.78
C GLU A 105 -6.01 -4.96 24.47
N GLU A 106 -5.00 -4.52 25.21
CA GLU A 106 -5.08 -3.30 26.02
C GLU A 106 -4.71 -2.05 25.22
N LYS A 107 -3.53 -2.05 24.62
CA LYS A 107 -2.95 -0.88 23.94
C LYS A 107 -3.11 -0.90 22.43
N LYS A 108 -3.44 -2.05 21.85
CA LYS A 108 -3.53 -2.23 20.39
C LYS A 108 -2.26 -1.81 19.63
N HIS A 109 -1.09 -1.98 20.24
CA HIS A 109 0.17 -1.52 19.67
C HIS A 109 0.86 -2.57 18.80
N PHE A 110 0.43 -3.85 18.88
CA PHE A 110 0.87 -4.90 17.94
C PHE A 110 -0.25 -5.84 17.54
N CYS A 111 -0.09 -6.49 16.41
CA CYS A 111 -0.88 -7.65 16.00
C CYS A 111 -0.01 -8.71 15.34
N VAL A 112 -0.49 -9.96 15.39
CA VAL A 112 0.12 -11.11 14.72
C VAL A 112 -0.86 -11.65 13.70
N SER A 113 -0.43 -11.76 12.45
CA SER A 113 -1.23 -12.31 11.36
C SER A 113 -0.55 -13.53 10.73
N LEU A 114 -1.34 -14.53 10.33
CA LEU A 114 -0.83 -15.68 9.59
C LEU A 114 -0.26 -15.21 8.24
N ALA A 115 0.90 -15.77 7.88
CA ALA A 115 1.51 -15.50 6.59
C ALA A 115 0.60 -15.96 5.44
N LYS A 116 0.49 -15.09 4.43
CA LYS A 116 -0.17 -15.39 3.16
C LYS A 116 0.87 -15.73 2.10
N GLN A 117 0.55 -16.67 1.24
CA GLN A 117 1.41 -17.09 0.13
C GLN A 117 1.32 -16.10 -1.04
N GLY A 118 2.42 -15.89 -1.73
CA GLY A 118 2.50 -15.10 -2.95
C GLY A 118 3.57 -14.02 -2.91
N ASP A 119 3.81 -13.42 -4.07
CA ASP A 119 4.80 -12.38 -4.28
C ASP A 119 4.13 -11.04 -4.56
N ARG A 120 4.75 -9.95 -4.17
CA ARG A 120 4.30 -8.60 -4.54
C ARG A 120 4.51 -8.36 -6.03
N LEU A 121 3.59 -7.66 -6.68
CA LEU A 121 3.72 -7.36 -8.11
C LEU A 121 5.03 -6.62 -8.44
N SER A 122 5.49 -5.75 -7.55
CA SER A 122 6.78 -5.07 -7.69
C SER A 122 7.97 -6.05 -7.77
N ALA A 123 7.92 -7.17 -7.04
CA ALA A 123 8.95 -8.21 -7.12
C ALA A 123 8.82 -9.04 -8.41
N ILE A 124 7.58 -9.34 -8.84
CA ILE A 124 7.32 -10.11 -10.07
C ILE A 124 7.77 -9.34 -11.32
N VAL A 125 7.44 -8.04 -11.39
CA VAL A 125 7.80 -7.18 -12.54
C VAL A 125 9.30 -6.86 -12.52
N GLY A 126 9.90 -6.72 -11.35
CA GLY A 126 11.32 -6.40 -11.18
C GLY A 126 11.72 -5.09 -11.89
N ASP A 127 12.96 -5.08 -12.39
CA ASP A 127 13.53 -3.94 -13.13
C ASP A 127 13.18 -3.94 -14.62
N ASN A 128 12.53 -4.99 -15.10
CA ASN A 128 12.19 -5.18 -16.51
C ASN A 128 10.79 -4.64 -16.79
N PHE A 129 10.73 -3.51 -17.49
CA PHE A 129 9.51 -2.92 -18.04
C PHE A 129 8.90 -3.74 -19.20
N ASN A 130 8.90 -5.05 -19.12
CA ASN A 130 8.47 -5.93 -20.22
C ASN A 130 6.95 -6.10 -20.32
N TYR A 131 6.15 -5.11 -19.84
CA TYR A 131 4.68 -5.13 -19.87
C TYR A 131 4.06 -6.34 -19.16
N VAL A 132 4.80 -7.00 -18.28
CA VAL A 132 4.32 -8.14 -17.50
C VAL A 132 3.15 -7.70 -16.60
N SER A 133 3.13 -6.46 -16.13
CA SER A 133 2.03 -5.86 -15.37
C SER A 133 0.67 -6.00 -16.06
N LEU A 134 0.62 -6.01 -17.40
CA LEU A 134 -0.62 -6.11 -18.18
C LEU A 134 -1.41 -7.38 -17.87
N ASP A 135 -0.74 -8.47 -17.50
CA ASP A 135 -1.39 -9.74 -17.15
C ASP A 135 -2.14 -9.69 -15.81
N TYR A 136 -1.87 -8.66 -14.99
CA TYR A 136 -2.35 -8.55 -13.60
C TYR A 136 -3.44 -7.47 -13.43
N LEU A 137 -3.43 -6.42 -14.25
CA LEU A 137 -4.20 -5.21 -13.97
C LEU A 137 -5.71 -5.39 -14.08
N TYR A 138 -6.20 -6.32 -14.88
CA TYR A 138 -7.63 -6.58 -14.94
C TYR A 138 -8.14 -7.12 -13.62
N GLU A 139 -7.50 -8.16 -13.06
CA GLU A 139 -7.87 -8.74 -11.77
C GLU A 139 -7.63 -7.77 -10.62
N TYR A 140 -6.58 -6.94 -10.71
CA TYR A 140 -6.29 -5.89 -9.75
C TYR A 140 -7.46 -4.90 -9.62
N GLY A 141 -7.96 -4.38 -10.73
CA GLY A 141 -9.14 -3.51 -10.75
C GLY A 141 -10.42 -4.21 -10.30
N GLN A 142 -10.65 -5.46 -10.76
CA GLN A 142 -11.83 -6.24 -10.37
C GLN A 142 -11.85 -6.52 -8.86
N THR A 143 -10.69 -6.82 -8.26
CA THR A 143 -10.58 -7.09 -6.83
C THR A 143 -10.86 -5.86 -6.00
N LEU A 144 -10.36 -4.67 -6.40
CA LEU A 144 -10.71 -3.43 -5.71
C LEU A 144 -12.20 -3.14 -5.80
N ALA A 145 -12.83 -3.36 -6.96
CA ALA A 145 -14.28 -3.19 -7.09
C ALA A 145 -15.06 -4.11 -6.15
N LYS A 146 -14.68 -5.38 -6.04
CA LYS A 146 -15.29 -6.32 -5.08
C LYS A 146 -15.08 -5.89 -3.62
N LEU A 147 -13.92 -5.32 -3.31
CA LEU A 147 -13.64 -4.80 -1.98
C LEU A 147 -14.53 -3.59 -1.65
N HIS A 148 -14.76 -2.70 -2.60
CA HIS A 148 -15.66 -1.55 -2.46
C HIS A 148 -17.14 -1.94 -2.24
N GLU A 149 -17.55 -3.14 -2.62
CA GLU A 149 -18.91 -3.67 -2.37
C GLU A 149 -19.04 -4.30 -0.96
N THR A 150 -17.99 -4.23 -0.14
CA THR A 150 -18.03 -4.74 1.24
C THR A 150 -19.04 -3.94 2.06
N GLY A 151 -20.04 -4.65 2.56
CA GLY A 151 -20.99 -4.10 3.51
C GLY A 151 -20.46 -4.20 4.95
N GLY A 152 -21.04 -3.41 5.84
CA GLY A 152 -20.68 -3.41 7.26
C GLY A 152 -20.64 -2.02 7.86
N THR A 153 -20.18 -1.93 9.10
CA THR A 153 -19.96 -0.65 9.79
C THR A 153 -18.47 -0.49 10.04
N PHE A 154 -17.88 0.50 9.42
CA PHE A 154 -16.46 0.83 9.54
C PHE A 154 -16.31 2.30 9.92
N PRO A 155 -15.20 2.71 10.56
CA PRO A 155 -14.91 4.11 10.76
C PRO A 155 -14.74 4.83 9.41
N GLU A 156 -14.82 6.16 9.43
CA GLU A 156 -14.40 6.97 8.28
C GLU A 156 -12.88 6.82 8.11
N VAL A 157 -12.42 6.80 6.85
CA VAL A 157 -10.97 6.87 6.57
C VAL A 157 -10.38 8.12 7.23
N LYS A 158 -9.23 7.96 7.88
CA LYS A 158 -8.55 9.10 8.52
C LYS A 158 -8.16 10.15 7.48
N ASP A 159 -8.30 11.40 7.88
CA ASP A 159 -7.91 12.53 7.03
C ASP A 159 -6.41 12.49 6.73
N ARG A 160 -6.06 12.72 5.47
CA ARG A 160 -4.69 12.75 4.97
C ARG A 160 -4.48 13.96 4.05
N ARG A 161 -3.25 14.49 4.06
CA ARG A 161 -2.89 15.62 3.19
C ARG A 161 -3.28 15.43 1.72
N PHE A 162 -3.23 14.19 1.22
CA PHE A 162 -3.57 13.86 -0.18
C PHE A 162 -5.05 14.05 -0.54
N PHE A 163 -5.93 14.23 0.45
CA PHE A 163 -7.36 14.52 0.21
C PHE A 163 -7.62 16.01 -0.05
N HIS A 164 -6.65 16.87 0.23
CA HIS A 164 -6.79 18.32 0.15
C HIS A 164 -6.03 18.89 -1.05
N ILE A 165 -6.56 19.97 -1.63
CA ILE A 165 -5.83 20.73 -2.64
C ILE A 165 -4.82 21.62 -1.91
N PRO A 166 -3.52 21.55 -2.24
CA PRO A 166 -2.55 22.50 -1.71
C PRO A 166 -2.90 23.95 -2.05
N GLU A 167 -2.35 24.88 -1.28
CA GLU A 167 -2.49 26.32 -1.57
C GLU A 167 -1.90 26.69 -2.95
N LYS A 168 -2.41 27.74 -3.58
CA LYS A 168 -1.97 28.19 -4.92
C LYS A 168 -0.46 28.40 -5.02
N GLN A 169 0.17 28.89 -3.96
CA GLN A 169 1.62 29.11 -3.90
C GLN A 169 2.40 27.80 -4.15
N TYR A 170 1.91 26.67 -3.64
CA TYR A 170 2.54 25.35 -3.86
C TYR A 170 2.68 25.03 -5.36
N PHE A 171 1.64 25.32 -6.15
CA PHE A 171 1.66 25.06 -7.60
C PHE A 171 2.52 26.07 -8.36
N SER A 172 2.56 27.34 -7.90
CA SER A 172 3.42 28.36 -8.49
C SER A 172 4.91 28.06 -8.29
N GLU A 173 5.30 27.57 -7.11
CA GLU A 173 6.67 27.13 -6.83
C GLU A 173 7.14 25.98 -7.74
N LEU A 174 6.18 25.18 -8.25
CA LEU A 174 6.44 24.05 -9.14
C LEU A 174 6.25 24.38 -10.63
N ASN A 175 5.85 25.61 -10.97
CA ASN A 175 5.50 26.06 -12.32
C ASN A 175 4.39 25.22 -12.98
N ILE A 176 3.35 24.86 -12.21
CA ILE A 176 2.19 24.08 -12.63
C ILE A 176 0.87 24.72 -12.21
N GLU A 177 0.74 26.05 -12.23
CA GLU A 177 -0.45 26.80 -11.81
C GLU A 177 -1.73 26.34 -12.53
N PHE A 178 -1.61 25.91 -13.78
CA PHE A 178 -2.77 25.39 -14.55
C PHE A 178 -3.38 24.12 -13.91
N VAL A 179 -2.60 23.36 -13.14
CA VAL A 179 -3.11 22.21 -12.37
C VAL A 179 -3.97 22.68 -11.20
N TYR A 180 -3.58 23.76 -10.52
CA TYR A 180 -4.41 24.37 -9.48
C TYR A 180 -5.75 24.84 -10.04
N GLU A 181 -5.74 25.59 -11.15
CA GLU A 181 -6.98 26.08 -11.78
C GLU A 181 -7.89 24.92 -12.20
N TYR A 182 -7.33 23.83 -12.73
CA TYR A 182 -8.08 22.61 -13.04
C TYR A 182 -8.72 22.01 -11.79
N LEU A 183 -7.95 21.82 -10.71
CA LEU A 183 -8.42 21.21 -9.47
C LEU A 183 -9.55 22.03 -8.82
N ILE A 184 -9.44 23.38 -8.82
CA ILE A 184 -10.49 24.25 -8.28
C ILE A 184 -11.76 24.19 -9.13
N SER A 185 -11.62 24.18 -10.46
CA SER A 185 -12.76 24.25 -11.38
C SER A 185 -13.50 22.92 -11.57
N ASN A 186 -12.86 21.80 -11.26
CA ASN A 186 -13.40 20.45 -11.54
C ASN A 186 -13.63 19.61 -10.28
N GLN A 187 -13.77 20.24 -9.11
CA GLN A 187 -14.00 19.50 -7.86
C GLN A 187 -15.24 18.60 -7.98
N PRO A 188 -15.13 17.32 -7.59
CA PRO A 188 -16.27 16.42 -7.52
C PRO A 188 -17.40 16.98 -6.65
N GLN A 189 -18.58 17.08 -7.22
CA GLN A 189 -19.76 17.60 -6.50
C GLN A 189 -20.41 16.55 -5.60
N ILE A 190 -20.16 15.28 -5.87
CA ILE A 190 -20.69 14.13 -5.15
C ILE A 190 -19.54 13.25 -4.72
N ILE A 191 -19.53 12.83 -3.46
CA ILE A 191 -18.60 11.85 -2.92
C ILE A 191 -19.33 10.50 -2.83
N ASN A 192 -18.91 9.54 -3.63
CA ASN A 192 -19.41 8.17 -3.57
C ASN A 192 -18.68 7.42 -2.47
N LYS A 193 -19.30 7.32 -1.29
CA LYS A 193 -18.72 6.61 -0.15
C LYS A 193 -18.91 5.11 -0.28
N CYS A 194 -17.86 4.38 0.01
CA CYS A 194 -17.87 2.93 0.13
C CYS A 194 -16.79 2.49 1.16
N PHE A 195 -16.69 1.20 1.43
CA PHE A 195 -15.54 0.67 2.12
C PHE A 195 -14.32 0.82 1.22
N CYS A 196 -13.32 1.60 1.64
CA CYS A 196 -12.05 1.82 0.97
C CYS A 196 -10.93 1.10 1.70
N HIS A 197 -9.96 0.58 0.96
CA HIS A 197 -8.73 0.06 1.55
C HIS A 197 -7.86 1.19 2.13
N GLY A 198 -7.88 2.34 1.45
CA GLY A 198 -7.10 3.51 1.82
C GLY A 198 -5.64 3.47 1.38
N ASP A 199 -5.07 2.30 1.16
CA ASP A 199 -3.70 2.11 0.66
C ASP A 199 -3.56 0.92 -0.31
N PHE A 200 -4.55 0.72 -1.18
CA PHE A 200 -4.55 -0.34 -2.18
C PHE A 200 -3.52 -0.05 -3.27
N HIS A 201 -2.37 -0.69 -3.20
CA HIS A 201 -1.30 -0.53 -4.18
C HIS A 201 -0.46 -1.81 -4.31
N TYR A 202 0.40 -1.86 -5.32
CA TYR A 202 1.17 -3.06 -5.71
C TYR A 202 1.96 -3.72 -4.58
N ALA A 203 2.44 -2.95 -3.60
CA ALA A 203 3.22 -3.52 -2.50
C ALA A 203 2.35 -4.17 -1.42
N ASN A 204 1.03 -3.87 -1.38
CA ASN A 204 0.09 -4.43 -0.42
C ASN A 204 -0.74 -5.58 -0.99
N ILE A 205 -0.45 -6.01 -2.22
CA ILE A 205 -1.15 -7.10 -2.89
C ILE A 205 -0.18 -8.22 -3.21
N LEU A 206 -0.52 -9.44 -2.75
CA LEU A 206 0.22 -10.64 -3.08
C LEU A 206 -0.43 -11.39 -4.23
N TRP A 207 0.42 -11.99 -5.06
CA TRP A 207 0.01 -12.74 -6.24
C TRP A 207 0.61 -14.13 -6.24
N GLN A 208 -0.18 -15.11 -6.60
CA GLN A 208 0.25 -16.49 -6.82
C GLN A 208 -0.33 -16.98 -8.15
N GLU A 209 0.52 -17.49 -9.03
CA GLU A 209 0.10 -17.98 -10.35
C GLU A 209 -0.77 -16.99 -11.15
N LYS A 210 -0.41 -15.69 -11.10
CA LYS A 210 -1.13 -14.56 -11.72
C LYS A 210 -2.50 -14.20 -11.11
N HIS A 211 -2.87 -14.79 -9.97
CA HIS A 211 -4.09 -14.47 -9.22
C HIS A 211 -3.76 -13.77 -7.91
N ILE A 212 -4.62 -12.88 -7.47
CA ILE A 212 -4.48 -12.24 -6.16
C ILE A 212 -4.69 -13.29 -5.08
N SER A 213 -3.68 -13.48 -4.23
CA SER A 213 -3.68 -14.40 -3.09
C SER A 213 -3.91 -13.71 -1.76
N ALA A 214 -3.54 -12.43 -1.63
CA ALA A 214 -3.81 -11.65 -0.43
C ALA A 214 -3.86 -10.13 -0.69
N ILE A 215 -4.60 -9.45 0.19
CA ILE A 215 -4.62 -7.99 0.36
C ILE A 215 -4.08 -7.72 1.77
N LEU A 216 -3.04 -6.91 1.88
CA LEU A 216 -2.32 -6.63 3.12
C LEU A 216 -2.54 -5.18 3.55
N ASP A 217 -2.31 -4.90 4.85
CA ASP A 217 -2.21 -3.54 5.39
C ASP A 217 -3.52 -2.74 5.34
N PHE A 218 -4.47 -3.14 6.20
CA PHE A 218 -5.79 -2.50 6.33
C PHE A 218 -5.81 -1.32 7.33
N GLU A 219 -4.66 -0.82 7.79
CA GLU A 219 -4.62 0.21 8.82
C GLU A 219 -5.25 1.56 8.41
N LEU A 220 -5.30 1.84 7.10
CA LEU A 220 -5.90 3.06 6.55
C LEU A 220 -7.31 2.85 5.99
N SER A 221 -7.89 1.67 6.18
CA SER A 221 -9.19 1.31 5.62
C SER A 221 -10.36 1.93 6.39
N GLY A 222 -11.49 2.03 5.71
CA GLY A 222 -12.72 2.56 6.31
C GLY A 222 -13.72 3.08 5.26
N TRP A 223 -14.77 3.75 5.71
CA TRP A 223 -15.70 4.46 4.82
C TRP A 223 -15.01 5.68 4.23
N GLY A 224 -14.85 5.70 2.92
CA GLY A 224 -14.09 6.72 2.21
C GLY A 224 -14.62 7.02 0.82
N ASN A 225 -13.86 7.85 0.10
CA ASN A 225 -14.16 8.23 -1.26
C ASN A 225 -13.70 7.15 -2.24
N LYS A 226 -14.65 6.51 -2.90
CA LYS A 226 -14.43 5.45 -3.90
C LYS A 226 -13.45 5.85 -4.99
N GLU A 227 -13.69 7.00 -5.62
CA GLU A 227 -12.89 7.46 -6.76
C GLU A 227 -11.47 7.86 -6.35
N PHE A 228 -11.30 8.33 -5.11
CA PHE A 228 -9.97 8.57 -4.54
C PHE A 228 -9.20 7.25 -4.36
N ASP A 229 -9.84 6.22 -3.80
CA ASP A 229 -9.19 4.92 -3.57
C ASP A 229 -8.79 4.25 -4.89
N ILE A 230 -9.63 4.36 -5.92
CA ILE A 230 -9.31 3.94 -7.30
C ILE A 230 -8.09 4.70 -7.84
N ALA A 231 -8.07 6.02 -7.71
CA ALA A 231 -6.96 6.84 -8.17
C ALA A 231 -5.66 6.50 -7.43
N TRP A 232 -5.75 6.24 -6.13
CA TRP A 232 -4.61 5.80 -5.31
C TRP A 232 -4.05 4.47 -5.79
N ALA A 233 -4.91 3.49 -6.11
CA ALA A 233 -4.52 2.20 -6.64
C ALA A 233 -3.80 2.29 -7.99
N LEU A 234 -4.17 3.26 -8.82
CA LEU A 234 -3.57 3.49 -10.13
C LEU A 234 -2.24 4.23 -10.07
N ILE A 235 -1.99 5.03 -9.02
CA ILE A 235 -0.81 5.88 -8.97
C ILE A 235 0.38 5.11 -8.41
N LEU A 236 1.43 5.06 -9.21
CA LEU A 236 2.71 4.50 -8.81
C LEU A 236 3.48 5.50 -7.97
N ARG A 237 3.99 5.06 -6.84
CA ARG A 237 4.77 5.90 -5.93
C ARG A 237 6.18 6.16 -6.45
N PRO A 238 6.75 7.31 -6.14
CA PRO A 238 8.17 7.56 -6.38
C PRO A 238 9.03 6.43 -5.79
N GLY A 239 10.03 5.98 -6.55
CA GLY A 239 10.90 4.86 -6.19
C GLY A 239 10.38 3.48 -6.65
N GLN A 240 9.15 3.36 -7.09
CA GLN A 240 8.69 2.19 -7.84
C GLN A 240 9.08 2.33 -9.31
N LYS A 241 9.62 1.26 -9.89
CA LYS A 241 10.26 1.33 -11.20
C LYS A 241 9.33 1.18 -12.40
N PHE A 242 8.03 1.16 -12.22
CA PHE A 242 7.08 1.09 -13.31
C PHE A 242 6.10 2.26 -13.26
N MET A 243 5.70 2.74 -14.43
CA MET A 243 4.78 3.86 -14.62
C MET A 243 3.53 3.35 -15.33
N ASN A 244 2.37 3.91 -15.00
CA ASN A 244 1.14 3.55 -15.68
C ASN A 244 1.17 3.99 -17.14
N THR A 245 0.92 3.06 -18.03
CA THR A 245 0.62 3.34 -19.44
C THR A 245 -0.90 3.43 -19.63
N ASP A 246 -1.35 4.05 -20.73
CA ASP A 246 -2.77 4.10 -21.07
C ASP A 246 -3.39 2.69 -21.10
N LYS A 247 -2.62 1.71 -21.60
CA LYS A 247 -3.07 0.32 -21.67
C LYS A 247 -3.25 -0.31 -20.28
N GLU A 248 -2.35 -0.02 -19.35
CA GLU A 248 -2.48 -0.46 -17.96
C GLU A 248 -3.70 0.15 -17.29
N ILE A 249 -3.89 1.46 -17.44
CA ILE A 249 -5.06 2.18 -16.93
C ILE A 249 -6.37 1.62 -17.50
N LEU A 250 -6.40 1.33 -18.81
CA LEU A 250 -7.57 0.75 -19.45
C LEU A 250 -7.89 -0.64 -18.93
N LEU A 251 -6.90 -1.52 -18.80
CA LEU A 251 -7.10 -2.88 -18.25
C LEU A 251 -7.60 -2.85 -16.81
N PHE A 252 -7.01 -2.02 -15.95
CA PHE A 252 -7.49 -1.83 -14.60
C PHE A 252 -8.94 -1.33 -14.59
N ARG A 253 -9.26 -0.29 -15.39
CA ARG A 253 -10.61 0.26 -15.48
C ARG A 253 -11.62 -0.79 -15.95
N ASP A 254 -11.29 -1.56 -16.96
CA ASP A 254 -12.19 -2.59 -17.50
C ASP A 254 -12.40 -3.71 -16.47
N GLY A 255 -11.36 -4.09 -15.72
CA GLY A 255 -11.46 -4.99 -14.59
C GLY A 255 -12.36 -4.43 -13.49
N TYR A 256 -12.15 -3.17 -13.09
CA TYR A 256 -12.97 -2.52 -12.08
C TYR A 256 -14.45 -2.46 -12.50
N LEU A 257 -14.74 -1.99 -13.71
CA LEU A 257 -16.10 -1.87 -14.23
C LEU A 257 -16.80 -3.22 -14.48
N SER A 258 -16.05 -4.31 -14.54
CA SER A 258 -16.62 -5.67 -14.62
C SER A 258 -17.33 -6.12 -13.32
N ALA A 259 -17.01 -5.50 -12.19
CA ALA A 259 -17.50 -5.88 -10.86
C ALA A 259 -18.05 -4.70 -10.03
N GLY A 260 -17.90 -3.46 -10.51
CA GLY A 260 -18.36 -2.26 -9.80
C GLY A 260 -18.66 -1.12 -10.76
N ASN A 261 -18.90 0.05 -10.20
CA ASN A 261 -19.12 1.28 -10.96
C ASN A 261 -18.38 2.46 -10.30
N CYS A 262 -17.99 3.44 -11.09
CA CYS A 262 -17.40 4.69 -10.61
C CYS A 262 -17.59 5.82 -11.63
N ASN A 263 -17.42 7.07 -11.18
CA ASN A 263 -17.28 8.21 -12.06
C ASN A 263 -15.81 8.35 -12.48
N TRP A 264 -15.48 7.97 -13.71
CA TRP A 264 -14.11 7.97 -14.18
C TRP A 264 -13.48 9.37 -14.31
N ASP A 265 -14.30 10.40 -14.48
CA ASP A 265 -13.78 11.78 -14.49
C ASP A 265 -13.39 12.24 -13.07
N TYR A 266 -14.08 11.75 -12.03
CA TYR A 266 -13.65 11.95 -10.65
C TYR A 266 -12.37 11.16 -10.33
N VAL A 267 -12.21 9.95 -10.86
CA VAL A 267 -10.95 9.20 -10.75
C VAL A 267 -9.78 10.00 -11.33
N LYS A 268 -9.93 10.54 -12.54
CA LYS A 268 -8.92 11.41 -13.17
C LYS A 268 -8.61 12.65 -12.34
N TYR A 269 -9.65 13.29 -11.79
CA TYR A 269 -9.49 14.43 -10.89
C TYR A 269 -8.58 14.07 -9.70
N TYR A 270 -8.87 12.95 -9.03
CA TYR A 270 -8.05 12.50 -7.89
C TYR A 270 -6.66 12.05 -8.31
N MET A 271 -6.49 11.48 -9.48
CA MET A 271 -5.16 11.21 -10.02
C MET A 271 -4.35 12.50 -10.17
N VAL A 272 -4.93 13.56 -10.71
CA VAL A 272 -4.25 14.88 -10.82
C VAL A 272 -3.91 15.43 -9.45
N LEU A 273 -4.82 15.37 -8.48
CA LEU A 273 -4.59 15.83 -7.11
C LEU A 273 -3.43 15.07 -6.46
N ILE A 274 -3.43 13.74 -6.51
CA ILE A 274 -2.39 12.91 -5.90
C ILE A 274 -1.06 13.12 -6.61
N TYR A 275 -1.04 13.15 -7.95
CA TYR A 275 0.17 13.42 -8.71
C TYR A 275 0.77 14.81 -8.43
N SER A 276 -0.04 15.82 -8.05
CA SER A 276 0.49 17.12 -7.67
C SER A 276 1.45 17.01 -6.47
N TYR A 277 1.16 16.15 -5.52
CA TYR A 277 2.06 15.85 -4.40
C TYR A 277 3.28 15.04 -4.83
N PHE A 278 3.08 14.01 -5.64
CA PHE A 278 4.19 13.17 -6.10
C PHE A 278 5.12 13.88 -7.07
N TYR A 279 4.63 14.88 -7.81
CA TYR A 279 5.47 15.76 -8.61
C TYR A 279 6.51 16.48 -7.76
N ARG A 280 6.17 16.95 -6.57
CA ARG A 280 7.12 17.54 -5.63
C ARG A 280 8.02 16.51 -4.96
N ILE A 281 7.46 15.37 -4.55
CA ILE A 281 8.21 14.31 -3.86
C ILE A 281 9.25 13.67 -4.79
N GLY A 282 8.87 13.39 -6.02
CA GLY A 282 9.73 12.74 -7.03
C GLY A 282 10.63 13.69 -7.83
N LYS A 283 10.90 14.90 -7.33
CA LYS A 283 11.62 15.96 -8.05
C LYS A 283 13.01 15.59 -8.56
N GLU A 284 13.65 14.58 -7.99
CA GLU A 284 14.98 14.12 -8.38
C GLU A 284 14.98 13.06 -9.48
N ASP A 285 13.82 12.49 -9.80
CA ASP A 285 13.63 11.55 -10.92
C ASP A 285 13.06 12.27 -12.14
N ALA A 286 13.93 12.64 -13.08
CA ALA A 286 13.55 13.39 -14.28
C ALA A 286 12.56 12.63 -15.18
N ALA A 287 12.63 11.29 -15.24
CA ALA A 287 11.72 10.48 -16.05
C ALA A 287 10.32 10.47 -15.41
N TYR A 288 10.25 10.31 -14.11
CA TYR A 288 8.99 10.38 -13.35
C TYR A 288 8.36 11.77 -13.41
N GLN A 289 9.17 12.83 -13.30
CA GLN A 289 8.72 14.21 -13.49
C GLN A 289 8.12 14.45 -14.88
N SER A 290 8.77 13.96 -15.93
CA SER A 290 8.26 14.06 -17.29
C SER A 290 6.93 13.33 -17.44
N TYR A 291 6.85 12.12 -16.92
CA TYR A 291 5.61 11.31 -16.94
C TYR A 291 4.45 12.05 -16.26
N ILE A 292 4.63 12.55 -15.04
CA ILE A 292 3.55 13.27 -14.33
C ILE A 292 3.16 14.55 -15.09
N LYS A 293 4.12 15.24 -15.69
CA LYS A 293 3.86 16.45 -16.47
C LYS A 293 2.99 16.14 -17.71
N ASP A 294 3.23 15.01 -18.37
CA ASP A 294 2.41 14.56 -19.48
C ASP A 294 0.98 14.22 -19.02
N VAL A 295 0.83 13.59 -17.85
CA VAL A 295 -0.50 13.35 -17.23
C VAL A 295 -1.23 14.67 -17.00
N PHE A 296 -0.57 15.69 -16.44
CA PHE A 296 -1.17 17.01 -16.24
C PHE A 296 -1.59 17.67 -17.54
N ILE A 297 -0.76 17.61 -18.59
CA ILE A 297 -1.09 18.17 -19.88
C ILE A 297 -2.31 17.47 -20.48
N ASN A 298 -2.36 16.15 -20.39
CA ASN A 298 -3.43 15.34 -20.97
C ASN A 298 -4.77 15.50 -20.26
N TYR A 299 -4.75 15.73 -18.94
CA TYR A 299 -5.99 15.80 -18.13
C TYR A 299 -6.45 17.23 -17.87
N CYS A 300 -5.54 18.20 -17.75
CA CYS A 300 -5.89 19.56 -17.35
C CYS A 300 -6.00 20.56 -18.51
N LYS A 301 -5.49 20.27 -19.69
CA LYS A 301 -5.47 21.21 -20.83
C LYS A 301 -6.45 20.86 -21.96
N LYS A 302 -7.45 20.04 -21.67
CA LYS A 302 -8.50 19.72 -22.65
C LYS A 302 -9.65 20.68 -22.59
#